data_ed4d724cdd0d08e63bfe2f6fc250b6b5
#
_entry.id   ed4d724cdd0d08e63bfe2f6fc250b6b5
#
_cell.length_a   1.000
_cell.length_b   1.000
_cell.length_c   1.000
_cell.angle_alpha   90.00
_cell.angle_beta   90.00
_cell.angle_gamma   90.00
#
_symmetry.space_group_name_H-M   'P 1'
#
loop_
_entity.id
_entity.type
_entity.pdbx_description
1 polymer ?
#
loop_
_entity_poly.entity_id
_entity_poly.type
_entity_poly.pdbx_seq_one_letter_code
_entity_poly.pdbx_strand_id
1 'polypeptide(L)'
;MNPFEKIFNYRVLSRLGESGAFLSTAHERAWLKLMLDHPSSATAFSGPTLEKLRTLLYQDEALPLHDHLIHKAASRERQVFHPLLKTLRHCIQHKHGVRLTFILKDGMISPKQSGLPYRLEYSMVKREWYLLWYNWKRRDLLSVRLSKIASVSEVPVQEEAYASALADIRGLLESRKQRAVIEVQPEYNRELSRILYAFSCFEKEVHYDELSGIYSVALTYLGNEGEYVLSKLRFLGKRVRVTEGAVLKKRMRDSAMKALAQYGALEPPAE
;
A
#
# COMPACT_ATOMS: atom_id res chain seq x y z
N MET A 1 -12.98 9.99 -14.52
CA MET A 1 -12.16 11.14 -14.09
C MET A 1 -12.08 11.07 -12.57
N ASN A 2 -10.90 10.94 -12.01
CA ASN A 2 -10.70 10.83 -10.55
C ASN A 2 -11.05 12.20 -9.92
N PRO A 3 -12.03 12.29 -8.98
CA PRO A 3 -12.38 13.57 -8.36
C PRO A 3 -11.20 14.20 -7.61
N PHE A 4 -10.23 13.39 -7.15
CA PHE A 4 -9.01 13.89 -6.51
C PHE A 4 -8.04 14.57 -7.48
N GLU A 5 -8.04 14.22 -8.76
CA GLU A 5 -7.23 14.91 -9.77
C GLU A 5 -7.69 16.35 -10.02
N LYS A 6 -8.97 16.65 -9.83
CA LYS A 6 -9.49 18.02 -9.89
C LYS A 6 -9.06 18.88 -8.71
N ILE A 7 -9.01 18.30 -7.51
CA ILE A 7 -8.65 19.02 -6.28
C ILE A 7 -7.14 19.31 -6.24
N PHE A 8 -6.34 18.39 -6.78
CA PHE A 8 -4.87 18.50 -6.80
C PHE A 8 -4.30 18.91 -8.16
N ASN A 9 -5.13 19.40 -9.08
CA ASN A 9 -4.68 19.91 -10.36
C ASN A 9 -3.71 21.09 -10.12
N TYR A 10 -2.59 21.10 -10.85
CA TYR A 10 -1.55 22.15 -10.77
C TYR A 10 -2.12 23.58 -10.87
N ARG A 11 -3.17 23.81 -11.69
CA ARG A 11 -3.83 25.11 -11.80
C ARG A 11 -4.55 25.53 -10.51
N VAL A 12 -5.07 24.60 -9.74
CA VAL A 12 -5.72 24.88 -8.44
C VAL A 12 -4.67 25.20 -7.41
N LEU A 13 -3.57 24.47 -7.37
CA LEU A 13 -2.46 24.69 -6.46
C LEU A 13 -1.72 26.02 -6.75
N SER A 14 -1.51 26.37 -8.03
CA SER A 14 -0.88 27.63 -8.39
C SER A 14 -1.76 28.84 -8.04
N ARG A 15 -3.08 28.77 -8.26
CA ARG A 15 -4.02 29.83 -7.87
C ARG A 15 -4.09 29.99 -6.34
N LEU A 16 -4.04 28.90 -5.59
CA LEU A 16 -3.98 28.93 -4.14
C LEU A 16 -2.69 29.62 -3.65
N GLY A 17 -1.54 29.36 -4.32
CA GLY A 17 -0.26 30.01 -4.03
C GLY A 17 -0.23 31.50 -4.39
N GLU A 18 -0.91 31.91 -5.46
CA GLU A 18 -0.92 33.29 -5.97
C GLU A 18 -1.94 34.19 -5.25
N SER A 19 -3.14 33.68 -4.96
CA SER A 19 -4.25 34.48 -4.43
C SER A 19 -4.65 34.17 -3.00
N GLY A 20 -4.18 33.05 -2.45
CA GLY A 20 -4.62 32.56 -1.13
C GLY A 20 -6.13 32.24 -1.04
N ALA A 21 -6.85 32.34 -2.17
CA ALA A 21 -8.28 32.13 -2.25
C ALA A 21 -8.60 30.94 -3.16
N PHE A 22 -9.44 30.05 -2.68
CA PHE A 22 -9.95 28.91 -3.41
C PHE A 22 -11.47 28.94 -3.41
N LEU A 23 -12.06 28.97 -4.61
CA LEU A 23 -13.50 28.88 -4.77
C LEU A 23 -13.90 27.40 -4.90
N SER A 24 -14.54 26.86 -3.87
CA SER A 24 -15.14 25.51 -3.90
C SER A 24 -16.57 25.60 -4.45
N THR A 25 -16.96 24.61 -5.23
CA THR A 25 -18.34 24.47 -5.73
C THR A 25 -19.27 24.01 -4.60
N ALA A 26 -20.57 24.27 -4.72
CA ALA A 26 -21.58 23.75 -3.77
C ALA A 26 -21.48 22.23 -3.61
N HIS A 27 -21.19 21.50 -4.69
CA HIS A 27 -21.02 20.05 -4.69
C HIS A 27 -19.80 19.59 -3.88
N GLU A 28 -18.68 20.29 -4.00
CA GLU A 28 -17.46 20.00 -3.20
C GLU A 28 -17.68 20.28 -1.72
N ARG A 29 -18.41 21.35 -1.38
CA ARG A 29 -18.78 21.67 0.01
C ARG A 29 -19.74 20.62 0.59
N ALA A 30 -20.77 20.22 -0.17
CA ALA A 30 -21.70 19.17 0.23
C ALA A 30 -20.99 17.82 0.48
N TRP A 31 -20.03 17.48 -0.40
CA TRP A 31 -19.21 16.27 -0.23
C TRP A 31 -18.27 16.37 0.99
N LEU A 32 -17.62 17.52 1.19
CA LEU A 32 -16.81 17.77 2.38
C LEU A 32 -17.64 17.68 3.66
N LYS A 33 -18.85 18.25 3.67
CA LYS A 33 -19.78 18.14 4.81
C LYS A 33 -20.08 16.69 5.14
N LEU A 34 -20.39 15.86 4.14
CA LEU A 34 -20.61 14.42 4.33
C LEU A 34 -19.37 13.72 4.93
N MET A 35 -18.17 14.08 4.48
CA MET A 35 -16.93 13.55 5.06
C MET A 35 -16.72 13.95 6.52
N LEU A 36 -17.13 15.17 6.91
CA LEU A 36 -17.03 15.64 8.29
C LEU A 36 -18.00 14.92 9.25
N ASP A 37 -19.09 14.37 8.72
CA ASP A 37 -20.05 13.57 9.48
C ASP A 37 -19.57 12.13 9.71
N HIS A 38 -18.58 11.67 8.95
CA HIS A 38 -18.01 10.34 9.12
C HIS A 38 -17.23 10.25 10.45
N PRO A 39 -17.35 9.14 11.24
CA PRO A 39 -16.64 8.98 12.52
C PRO A 39 -15.13 9.20 12.46
N SER A 40 -14.50 8.88 11.31
CA SER A 40 -13.06 9.08 11.08
C SER A 40 -12.65 10.55 11.03
N SER A 41 -13.57 11.49 10.84
CA SER A 41 -13.26 12.92 10.76
C SER A 41 -12.61 13.43 12.05
N ALA A 42 -13.05 12.94 13.20
CA ALA A 42 -12.50 13.30 14.51
C ALA A 42 -11.02 12.91 14.67
N THR A 43 -10.55 11.90 13.94
CA THR A 43 -9.16 11.45 13.97
C THR A 43 -8.32 12.01 12.79
N ALA A 44 -8.95 12.38 11.69
CA ALA A 44 -8.30 12.93 10.50
C ALA A 44 -7.95 14.42 10.65
N PHE A 45 -8.79 15.19 11.36
CA PHE A 45 -8.61 16.62 11.56
C PHE A 45 -8.26 16.92 13.02
N SER A 46 -7.57 18.06 13.25
CA SER A 46 -7.45 18.59 14.60
C SER A 46 -8.82 19.12 15.09
N GLY A 47 -9.09 19.09 16.41
CA GLY A 47 -10.33 19.58 16.97
C GLY A 47 -10.74 20.99 16.47
N PRO A 48 -9.83 22.00 16.58
CA PRO A 48 -10.13 23.35 16.09
C PRO A 48 -10.42 23.42 14.58
N THR A 49 -9.69 22.61 13.76
CA THR A 49 -9.93 22.55 12.32
C THR A 49 -11.31 21.94 12.02
N LEU A 50 -11.67 20.88 12.71
CA LEU A 50 -12.95 20.20 12.54
C LEU A 50 -14.14 21.13 12.90
N GLU A 51 -14.05 21.85 14.02
CA GLU A 51 -15.05 22.83 14.43
C GLU A 51 -15.19 23.97 13.42
N LYS A 52 -14.08 24.53 12.98
CA LYS A 52 -14.08 25.60 11.97
C LYS A 52 -14.72 25.12 10.65
N LEU A 53 -14.39 23.94 10.18
CA LEU A 53 -14.96 23.37 8.95
C LEU A 53 -16.47 23.11 9.11
N ARG A 54 -16.92 22.58 10.24
CA ARG A 54 -18.35 22.37 10.52
C ARG A 54 -19.12 23.68 10.55
N THR A 55 -18.55 24.72 11.16
CA THR A 55 -19.16 26.07 11.19
C THR A 55 -19.28 26.66 9.78
N LEU A 56 -18.20 26.56 8.96
CA LEU A 56 -18.20 27.09 7.59
C LEU A 56 -19.19 26.37 6.68
N LEU A 57 -19.40 25.07 6.89
CA LEU A 57 -20.26 24.23 6.04
C LEU A 57 -21.66 24.04 6.64
N TYR A 58 -22.02 24.77 7.71
CA TYR A 58 -23.29 24.59 8.39
C TYR A 58 -24.52 24.76 7.48
N GLN A 59 -24.47 25.76 6.59
CA GLN A 59 -25.56 26.08 5.67
C GLN A 59 -25.58 25.25 4.39
N ASP A 60 -24.49 24.50 4.10
CA ASP A 60 -24.44 23.68 2.91
C ASP A 60 -25.30 22.42 3.07
N GLU A 61 -25.97 21.98 2.02
CA GLU A 61 -26.72 20.73 2.00
C GLU A 61 -25.75 19.52 1.95
N ALA A 62 -26.02 18.49 2.74
CA ALA A 62 -25.26 17.24 2.66
C ALA A 62 -25.71 16.42 1.44
N LEU A 63 -24.79 15.71 0.78
CA LEU A 63 -25.14 14.80 -0.31
C LEU A 63 -25.86 13.56 0.26
N PRO A 64 -27.09 13.25 -0.18
CA PRO A 64 -27.86 12.10 0.30
C PRO A 64 -27.35 10.79 -0.35
N LEU A 65 -26.14 10.35 0.03
CA LEU A 65 -25.54 9.14 -0.57
C LEU A 65 -26.04 7.84 0.08
N HIS A 66 -26.56 7.90 1.30
CA HIS A 66 -26.94 6.71 2.05
C HIS A 66 -28.09 5.91 1.44
N ASP A 67 -29.00 6.59 0.75
CA ASP A 67 -30.19 5.97 0.16
C ASP A 67 -29.91 5.28 -1.20
N HIS A 68 -28.77 5.59 -1.82
CA HIS A 68 -28.44 5.15 -3.17
C HIS A 68 -27.21 4.24 -3.26
N LEU A 69 -26.41 4.12 -2.18
CA LEU A 69 -25.20 3.33 -2.16
C LEU A 69 -25.32 2.14 -1.21
N ILE A 70 -25.54 0.95 -1.77
CA ILE A 70 -25.59 -0.31 -1.01
C ILE A 70 -24.30 -1.09 -1.26
N HIS A 71 -23.66 -1.53 -0.16
CA HIS A 71 -22.50 -2.41 -0.26
C HIS A 71 -22.91 -3.79 -0.81
N LYS A 72 -22.37 -4.15 -1.97
CA LYS A 72 -22.60 -5.46 -2.59
C LYS A 72 -22.01 -6.57 -1.71
N ALA A 73 -22.74 -7.69 -1.61
CA ALA A 73 -22.33 -8.89 -0.87
C ALA A 73 -22.09 -8.65 0.63
N ALA A 74 -22.85 -7.74 1.24
CA ALA A 74 -22.76 -7.39 2.67
C ALA A 74 -21.31 -7.08 3.12
N SER A 75 -20.46 -6.59 2.21
CA SER A 75 -19.11 -6.18 2.55
C SER A 75 -19.14 -5.04 3.57
N ARG A 76 -18.35 -5.16 4.62
CA ARG A 76 -18.17 -4.10 5.60
C ARG A 76 -17.07 -3.16 5.14
N GLU A 77 -17.34 -1.85 5.24
CA GLU A 77 -16.33 -0.84 5.04
C GLU A 77 -15.22 -1.03 6.09
N ARG A 78 -13.98 -1.11 5.65
CA ARG A 78 -12.82 -1.06 6.54
C ARG A 78 -12.24 0.33 6.51
N GLN A 79 -12.09 0.89 7.69
CA GLN A 79 -11.46 2.18 7.86
C GLN A 79 -10.01 2.12 7.36
N VAL A 80 -9.72 2.93 6.34
CA VAL A 80 -8.36 3.04 5.76
C VAL A 80 -7.48 3.93 6.64
N PHE A 81 -8.07 4.77 7.48
CA PHE A 81 -7.37 5.68 8.37
C PHE A 81 -6.80 4.95 9.61
N HIS A 82 -5.59 5.36 10.04
CA HIS A 82 -4.99 4.92 11.29
C HIS A 82 -4.44 6.14 12.07
N PRO A 83 -4.66 6.26 13.40
CA PRO A 83 -4.27 7.44 14.19
C PRO A 83 -2.79 7.80 14.07
N LEU A 84 -1.91 6.79 13.97
CA LEU A 84 -0.46 7.00 13.86
C LEU A 84 0.01 7.55 12.52
N LEU A 85 -0.84 7.57 11.48
CA LEU A 85 -0.46 8.06 10.15
C LEU A 85 0.00 9.51 10.18
N LYS A 86 -0.70 10.38 10.92
CA LYS A 86 -0.37 11.80 11.03
C LYS A 86 1.01 12.00 11.68
N THR A 87 1.25 11.36 12.81
CA THR A 87 2.51 11.46 13.56
C THR A 87 3.67 10.89 12.76
N LEU A 88 3.53 9.70 12.19
CA LEU A 88 4.60 9.06 11.42
C LEU A 88 4.91 9.82 10.13
N ARG A 89 3.88 10.33 9.44
CA ARG A 89 4.07 11.18 8.27
C ARG A 89 4.82 12.47 8.63
N HIS A 90 4.49 13.10 9.77
CA HIS A 90 5.21 14.26 10.28
C HIS A 90 6.70 13.94 10.48
N CYS A 91 7.02 12.86 11.21
CA CYS A 91 8.40 12.44 11.42
C CYS A 91 9.16 12.18 10.11
N ILE A 92 8.53 11.54 9.13
CA ILE A 92 9.14 11.28 7.81
C ILE A 92 9.42 12.61 7.07
N GLN A 93 8.46 13.53 7.04
CA GLN A 93 8.57 14.80 6.33
C GLN A 93 9.64 15.71 6.93
N HIS A 94 9.77 15.73 8.27
CA HIS A 94 10.73 16.55 8.98
C HIS A 94 12.06 15.86 9.26
N LYS A 95 12.27 14.67 8.69
CA LYS A 95 13.51 13.88 8.86
C LYS A 95 13.81 13.51 10.33
N HIS A 96 12.76 13.38 11.13
CA HIS A 96 12.89 13.00 12.54
C HIS A 96 12.91 11.49 12.71
N GLY A 97 13.68 11.01 13.66
CA GLY A 97 13.66 9.62 14.10
C GLY A 97 12.43 9.31 14.95
N VAL A 98 12.21 8.05 15.20
CA VAL A 98 11.15 7.56 16.07
C VAL A 98 11.68 6.57 17.09
N ARG A 99 11.04 6.58 18.26
CA ARG A 99 11.17 5.52 19.24
C ARG A 99 9.85 4.79 19.35
N LEU A 100 9.87 3.51 19.03
CA LEU A 100 8.69 2.65 18.88
C LEU A 100 8.64 1.61 19.98
N THR A 101 7.45 1.28 20.46
CA THR A 101 7.15 0.08 21.22
C THR A 101 6.11 -0.74 20.48
N PHE A 102 6.17 -2.05 20.60
CA PHE A 102 5.31 -2.97 19.86
C PHE A 102 4.51 -3.86 20.78
N ILE A 103 3.31 -4.22 20.36
CA ILE A 103 2.49 -5.27 20.99
C ILE A 103 2.99 -6.62 20.48
N LEU A 104 3.55 -7.43 21.35
CA LEU A 104 4.03 -8.78 21.10
C LEU A 104 2.85 -9.76 20.95
N LYS A 105 3.15 -11.02 20.53
CA LYS A 105 2.12 -12.05 20.32
C LYS A 105 1.39 -12.44 21.60
N ASP A 106 2.07 -12.36 22.74
CA ASP A 106 1.58 -12.62 24.08
C ASP A 106 0.86 -11.43 24.75
N GLY A 107 0.72 -10.31 24.01
CA GLY A 107 0.12 -9.07 24.49
C GLY A 107 1.07 -8.16 25.29
N MET A 108 2.30 -8.59 25.57
CA MET A 108 3.30 -7.75 26.23
C MET A 108 3.79 -6.63 25.31
N ILE A 109 4.33 -5.58 25.93
CA ILE A 109 4.92 -4.45 25.20
C ILE A 109 6.43 -4.68 25.09
N SER A 110 6.95 -4.60 23.85
CA SER A 110 8.38 -4.71 23.61
C SER A 110 9.17 -3.57 24.25
N PRO A 111 10.48 -3.74 24.54
CA PRO A 111 11.36 -2.64 24.86
C PRO A 111 11.36 -1.58 23.74
N LYS A 112 11.62 -0.33 24.13
CA LYS A 112 11.71 0.81 23.18
C LYS A 112 12.82 0.55 22.16
N GLN A 113 12.48 0.71 20.88
CA GLN A 113 13.41 0.59 19.76
C GLN A 113 13.46 1.92 19.01
N SER A 114 14.67 2.40 18.75
CA SER A 114 14.89 3.67 18.05
C SER A 114 15.29 3.42 16.61
N GLY A 115 14.83 4.26 15.70
CA GLY A 115 15.15 4.15 14.29
C GLY A 115 14.60 5.32 13.46
N LEU A 116 14.81 5.24 12.15
CA LEU A 116 14.34 6.22 11.20
C LEU A 116 13.08 5.70 10.48
N PRO A 117 11.93 6.38 10.57
CA PRO A 117 10.76 6.04 9.76
C PRO A 117 11.06 6.43 8.31
N TYR A 118 10.91 5.49 7.40
CA TYR A 118 11.26 5.70 6.00
C TYR A 118 10.03 5.93 5.12
N ARG A 119 9.04 5.04 5.21
CA ARG A 119 7.88 5.06 4.33
C ARG A 119 6.66 4.40 4.97
N LEU A 120 5.48 4.94 4.68
CA LEU A 120 4.20 4.32 5.02
C LEU A 120 3.66 3.58 3.79
N GLU A 121 3.29 2.32 3.97
CA GLU A 121 2.79 1.44 2.90
C GLU A 121 1.41 0.91 3.27
N TYR A 122 0.46 1.01 2.35
CA TYR A 122 -0.85 0.39 2.51
C TYR A 122 -0.93 -0.92 1.72
N SER A 123 -1.13 -2.02 2.41
CA SER A 123 -1.32 -3.32 1.77
C SER A 123 -2.76 -3.48 1.29
N MET A 124 -2.99 -3.42 -0.02
CA MET A 124 -4.31 -3.64 -0.62
C MET A 124 -4.84 -5.05 -0.36
N VAL A 125 -3.98 -6.05 -0.22
CA VAL A 125 -4.36 -7.45 0.04
C VAL A 125 -4.84 -7.63 1.47
N LYS A 126 -4.08 -7.11 2.44
CA LYS A 126 -4.38 -7.24 3.88
C LYS A 126 -5.27 -6.12 4.39
N ARG A 127 -5.41 -5.04 3.60
CA ARG A 127 -6.13 -3.81 3.96
C ARG A 127 -5.63 -3.21 5.28
N GLU A 128 -4.30 -3.15 5.41
CA GLU A 128 -3.62 -2.68 6.61
C GLU A 128 -2.45 -1.77 6.25
N TRP A 129 -2.15 -0.81 7.13
CA TRP A 129 -1.00 0.06 7.01
C TRP A 129 0.24 -0.55 7.65
N TYR A 130 1.36 -0.35 6.99
CA TYR A 130 2.70 -0.75 7.42
C TYR A 130 3.61 0.47 7.48
N LEU A 131 4.48 0.50 8.49
CA LEU A 131 5.63 1.39 8.55
C LEU A 131 6.86 0.62 8.12
N LEU A 132 7.53 1.09 7.09
CA LEU A 132 8.87 0.68 6.73
C LEU A 132 9.84 1.62 7.44
N TRP A 133 10.72 1.09 8.29
CA TRP A 133 11.59 1.88 9.13
C TRP A 133 12.94 1.20 9.33
N TYR A 134 14.01 2.00 9.45
CA TYR A 134 15.37 1.55 9.68
C TYR A 134 15.64 1.49 11.19
N ASN A 135 16.00 0.31 11.69
CA ASN A 135 16.33 0.10 13.10
C ASN A 135 17.83 0.32 13.30
N TRP A 136 18.20 1.35 14.04
CA TRP A 136 19.62 1.69 14.25
C TRP A 136 20.43 0.60 14.97
N LYS A 137 19.83 -0.10 15.93
CA LYS A 137 20.53 -1.18 16.66
C LYS A 137 20.82 -2.38 15.77
N ARG A 138 19.88 -2.75 14.89
CA ARG A 138 20.03 -3.91 14.01
C ARG A 138 20.68 -3.54 12.67
N ARG A 139 20.79 -2.27 12.38
CA ARG A 139 21.21 -1.74 11.06
C ARG A 139 20.44 -2.42 9.91
N ASP A 140 19.13 -2.54 10.10
CA ASP A 140 18.26 -3.27 9.18
C ASP A 140 16.95 -2.53 8.93
N LEU A 141 16.39 -2.72 7.74
CA LEU A 141 15.13 -2.16 7.30
C LEU A 141 13.98 -3.13 7.62
N LEU A 142 13.11 -2.72 8.53
CA LEU A 142 12.03 -3.53 9.05
C LEU A 142 10.67 -2.99 8.61
N SER A 143 9.72 -3.89 8.37
CA SER A 143 8.32 -3.56 8.12
C SER A 143 7.46 -3.99 9.30
N VAL A 144 6.65 -3.08 9.83
CA VAL A 144 5.75 -3.35 10.95
C VAL A 144 4.35 -2.83 10.67
N ARG A 145 3.33 -3.59 11.04
CA ARG A 145 1.93 -3.16 10.97
C ARG A 145 1.67 -2.04 11.97
N LEU A 146 0.99 -0.97 11.55
CA LEU A 146 0.64 0.12 12.48
C LEU A 146 -0.20 -0.34 13.65
N SER A 147 -1.09 -1.32 13.45
CA SER A 147 -1.89 -1.94 14.51
C SER A 147 -1.08 -2.68 15.57
N LYS A 148 0.20 -2.96 15.31
CA LYS A 148 1.12 -3.58 16.27
C LYS A 148 2.01 -2.57 16.99
N ILE A 149 1.93 -1.29 16.66
CA ILE A 149 2.67 -0.23 17.34
C ILE A 149 1.86 0.25 18.54
N ALA A 150 2.39 0.07 19.74
CA ALA A 150 1.76 0.51 20.97
C ALA A 150 2.00 2.00 21.25
N SER A 151 3.21 2.50 20.97
CA SER A 151 3.53 3.91 21.13
C SER A 151 4.57 4.39 20.14
N VAL A 152 4.48 5.66 19.78
CA VAL A 152 5.43 6.38 18.92
C VAL A 152 5.85 7.64 19.66
N SER A 153 7.14 7.87 19.81
CA SER A 153 7.69 9.16 20.24
C SER A 153 8.73 9.63 19.24
N GLU A 154 8.67 10.91 18.93
CA GLU A 154 9.60 11.59 18.03
C GLU A 154 10.96 11.78 18.69
N VAL A 155 12.03 11.67 17.91
CA VAL A 155 13.41 11.84 18.34
C VAL A 155 14.13 12.70 17.30
N PRO A 156 14.79 13.79 17.68
CA PRO A 156 15.61 14.56 16.74
C PRO A 156 16.77 13.70 16.24
N VAL A 157 17.15 13.88 14.99
CA VAL A 157 18.23 13.15 14.32
C VAL A 157 19.19 14.16 13.70
N GLN A 158 20.48 13.97 13.89
CA GLN A 158 21.49 14.76 13.24
C GLN A 158 21.53 14.48 11.73
N GLU A 159 21.86 15.48 10.91
CA GLU A 159 21.79 15.37 9.46
C GLU A 159 22.73 14.30 8.91
N GLU A 160 23.92 14.14 9.49
CA GLU A 160 24.88 13.10 9.11
C GLU A 160 24.33 11.70 9.39
N ALA A 161 23.71 11.49 10.56
CA ALA A 161 23.11 10.23 10.94
C ALA A 161 21.90 9.88 10.03
N TYR A 162 21.13 10.90 9.65
CA TYR A 162 20.03 10.74 8.69
C TYR A 162 20.55 10.35 7.31
N ALA A 163 21.56 11.04 6.79
CA ALA A 163 22.15 10.75 5.49
C ALA A 163 22.77 9.35 5.44
N SER A 164 23.49 8.95 6.49
CA SER A 164 24.05 7.59 6.62
C SER A 164 22.95 6.52 6.63
N ALA A 165 21.88 6.73 7.40
CA ALA A 165 20.74 5.79 7.43
C ALA A 165 20.05 5.68 6.07
N LEU A 166 19.90 6.77 5.32
CA LEU A 166 19.36 6.74 3.96
C LEU A 166 20.24 5.96 2.98
N ALA A 167 21.56 6.06 3.09
CA ALA A 167 22.49 5.28 2.26
C ALA A 167 22.34 3.78 2.58
N ASP A 168 22.32 3.41 3.86
CA ASP A 168 22.07 2.04 4.29
C ASP A 168 20.72 1.51 3.77
N ILE A 169 19.64 2.30 3.89
CA ILE A 169 18.31 1.94 3.41
C ILE A 169 18.32 1.67 1.90
N ARG A 170 18.97 2.52 1.10
CA ARG A 170 19.08 2.34 -0.36
C ARG A 170 19.79 1.04 -0.69
N GLY A 171 20.93 0.76 -0.04
CA GLY A 171 21.67 -0.49 -0.20
C GLY A 171 20.83 -1.72 0.16
N LEU A 172 20.09 -1.67 1.28
CA LEU A 172 19.23 -2.76 1.72
C LEU A 172 18.04 -2.97 0.76
N LEU A 173 17.42 -1.90 0.26
CA LEU A 173 16.33 -2.03 -0.72
C LEU A 173 16.83 -2.65 -2.02
N GLU A 174 17.98 -2.21 -2.51
CA GLU A 174 18.58 -2.77 -3.73
C GLU A 174 18.94 -4.26 -3.56
N SER A 175 19.54 -4.63 -2.45
CA SER A 175 19.89 -6.03 -2.15
C SER A 175 18.66 -6.94 -1.97
N ARG A 176 17.49 -6.38 -1.68
CA ARG A 176 16.23 -7.14 -1.50
C ARG A 176 15.38 -7.21 -2.76
N LYS A 177 15.79 -6.55 -3.84
CA LYS A 177 15.12 -6.70 -5.13
C LYS A 177 15.22 -8.13 -5.62
N GLN A 178 14.11 -8.64 -6.07
CA GLN A 178 14.00 -9.96 -6.70
C GLN A 178 13.44 -9.80 -8.10
N ARG A 179 13.87 -10.69 -8.99
CA ARG A 179 13.37 -10.75 -10.36
C ARG A 179 12.64 -12.06 -10.57
N ALA A 180 11.56 -12.00 -11.34
CA ALA A 180 10.87 -13.19 -11.85
C ALA A 180 10.47 -12.93 -13.29
N VAL A 181 10.47 -13.97 -14.11
CA VAL A 181 9.96 -13.93 -15.49
C VAL A 181 8.71 -14.78 -15.58
N ILE A 182 7.69 -14.21 -16.20
CA ILE A 182 6.39 -14.80 -16.38
C ILE A 182 6.09 -14.84 -17.87
N GLU A 183 5.78 -15.99 -18.41
CA GLU A 183 5.31 -16.17 -19.79
C GLU A 183 3.78 -16.16 -19.82
N VAL A 184 3.23 -15.44 -20.79
CA VAL A 184 1.81 -15.48 -21.12
C VAL A 184 1.58 -16.67 -22.06
N GLN A 185 0.63 -17.53 -21.74
CA GLN A 185 0.30 -18.65 -22.63
C GLN A 185 -0.31 -18.13 -23.93
N PRO A 186 0.09 -18.61 -25.12
CA PRO A 186 -0.30 -18.03 -26.42
C PRO A 186 -1.80 -17.90 -26.63
N GLU A 187 -2.59 -18.83 -26.08
CA GLU A 187 -4.05 -18.79 -26.17
C GLU A 187 -4.66 -17.54 -25.49
N TYR A 188 -3.90 -16.91 -24.57
CA TYR A 188 -4.34 -15.74 -23.80
C TYR A 188 -3.66 -14.44 -24.24
N ASN A 189 -2.96 -14.42 -25.36
CA ASN A 189 -2.35 -13.19 -25.91
C ASN A 189 -3.36 -12.05 -26.08
N ARG A 190 -4.61 -12.37 -26.41
CA ARG A 190 -5.71 -11.39 -26.51
C ARG A 190 -6.05 -10.73 -25.15
N GLU A 191 -5.71 -11.36 -24.04
CA GLU A 191 -5.91 -10.84 -22.67
C GLU A 191 -4.67 -10.12 -22.12
N LEU A 192 -3.63 -9.88 -22.93
CA LEU A 192 -2.34 -9.33 -22.49
C LEU A 192 -2.51 -8.06 -21.65
N SER A 193 -3.32 -7.09 -22.10
CA SER A 193 -3.56 -5.85 -21.34
C SER A 193 -4.08 -6.13 -19.94
N ARG A 194 -5.01 -7.08 -19.79
CA ARG A 194 -5.55 -7.48 -18.49
C ARG A 194 -4.52 -8.16 -17.61
N ILE A 195 -3.66 -9.00 -18.20
CA ILE A 195 -2.57 -9.67 -17.51
C ILE A 195 -1.54 -8.64 -17.04
N LEU A 196 -1.14 -7.71 -17.91
CA LEU A 196 -0.20 -6.64 -17.54
C LEU A 196 -0.77 -5.69 -16.49
N TYR A 197 -2.08 -5.45 -16.50
CA TYR A 197 -2.75 -4.65 -15.47
C TYR A 197 -2.67 -5.30 -14.08
N ALA A 198 -2.69 -6.64 -13.99
CA ALA A 198 -2.54 -7.33 -12.72
C ALA A 198 -1.18 -7.04 -12.03
N PHE A 199 -0.17 -6.66 -12.82
CA PHE A 199 1.19 -6.33 -12.36
C PHE A 199 1.50 -4.82 -12.49
N SER A 200 0.48 -3.95 -12.57
CA SER A 200 0.66 -2.49 -12.77
C SER A 200 1.44 -1.79 -11.64
N CYS A 201 1.43 -2.37 -10.44
CA CYS A 201 2.14 -1.83 -9.26
C CYS A 201 3.62 -2.24 -9.18
N PHE A 202 4.11 -3.07 -10.11
CA PHE A 202 5.50 -3.52 -10.15
C PHE A 202 6.23 -2.90 -11.33
N GLU A 203 7.53 -2.71 -11.15
CA GLU A 203 8.44 -2.45 -12.27
C GLU A 203 8.46 -3.69 -13.16
N LYS A 204 8.20 -3.50 -14.46
CA LYS A 204 8.09 -4.61 -15.40
C LYS A 204 8.62 -4.24 -16.78
N GLU A 205 9.24 -5.23 -17.40
CA GLU A 205 9.66 -5.20 -18.80
C GLU A 205 8.89 -6.27 -19.55
N VAL A 206 8.39 -5.94 -20.74
CA VAL A 206 7.62 -6.87 -21.58
C VAL A 206 8.43 -7.11 -22.85
N HIS A 207 8.66 -8.37 -23.14
CA HIS A 207 9.33 -8.82 -24.37
C HIS A 207 8.39 -9.75 -25.13
N TYR A 208 8.34 -9.61 -26.45
CA TYR A 208 7.61 -10.50 -27.34
C TYR A 208 8.61 -11.27 -28.20
N ASP A 209 8.54 -12.58 -28.18
CA ASP A 209 9.30 -13.45 -29.03
C ASP A 209 8.45 -13.82 -30.27
N GLU A 210 8.84 -13.30 -31.43
CA GLU A 210 8.13 -13.50 -32.69
C GLU A 210 8.13 -14.98 -33.14
N LEU A 211 9.20 -15.73 -32.82
CA LEU A 211 9.34 -17.13 -33.24
C LEU A 211 8.37 -18.04 -32.49
N SER A 212 8.26 -17.84 -31.19
CA SER A 212 7.36 -18.65 -30.34
C SER A 212 5.95 -18.06 -30.18
N GLY A 213 5.75 -16.77 -30.54
CA GLY A 213 4.51 -16.05 -30.29
C GLY A 213 4.21 -15.81 -28.81
N ILE A 214 5.24 -15.80 -27.95
CA ILE A 214 5.12 -15.75 -26.50
C ILE A 214 5.50 -14.37 -25.98
N TYR A 215 4.64 -13.78 -25.13
CA TYR A 215 5.00 -12.61 -24.33
C TYR A 215 5.65 -13.04 -23.02
N SER A 216 6.83 -12.49 -22.73
CA SER A 216 7.55 -12.64 -21.47
C SER A 216 7.48 -11.33 -20.69
N VAL A 217 7.13 -11.41 -19.41
CA VAL A 217 7.04 -10.27 -18.51
C VAL A 217 8.04 -10.47 -17.39
N ALA A 218 9.12 -9.69 -17.41
CA ALA A 218 10.09 -9.65 -16.32
C ALA A 218 9.59 -8.68 -15.24
N LEU A 219 9.39 -9.16 -14.04
CA LEU A 219 8.96 -8.37 -12.88
C LEU A 219 10.12 -8.16 -11.93
N THR A 220 10.29 -6.91 -11.47
CA THR A 220 11.17 -6.57 -10.34
C THR A 220 10.31 -6.18 -9.15
N TYR A 221 10.56 -6.79 -7.99
CA TYR A 221 9.80 -6.59 -6.77
C TYR A 221 10.68 -6.78 -5.53
N LEU A 222 10.27 -6.21 -4.40
CA LEU A 222 10.95 -6.43 -3.13
C LEU A 222 10.55 -7.79 -2.52
N GLY A 223 11.45 -8.41 -1.78
CA GLY A 223 11.21 -9.74 -1.20
C GLY A 223 9.94 -9.85 -0.35
N ASN A 224 9.55 -8.78 0.36
CA ASN A 224 8.31 -8.71 1.13
C ASN A 224 7.04 -8.61 0.25
N GLU A 225 7.16 -8.28 -1.03
CA GLU A 225 6.06 -8.20 -1.99
C GLU A 225 5.79 -9.54 -2.69
N GLY A 226 6.65 -10.54 -2.48
CA GLY A 226 6.53 -11.86 -3.11
C GLY A 226 5.17 -12.53 -2.90
N GLU A 227 4.54 -12.35 -1.73
CA GLU A 227 3.17 -12.84 -1.47
C GLU A 227 2.13 -12.16 -2.35
N TYR A 228 2.30 -10.89 -2.62
CA TYR A 228 1.39 -10.15 -3.48
C TYR A 228 1.54 -10.58 -4.93
N VAL A 229 2.78 -10.73 -5.42
CA VAL A 229 3.06 -11.32 -6.76
C VAL A 229 2.41 -12.70 -6.87
N LEU A 230 2.62 -13.55 -5.87
CA LEU A 230 2.07 -14.90 -5.83
C LEU A 230 0.52 -14.90 -5.86
N SER A 231 -0.13 -13.97 -5.16
CA SER A 231 -1.59 -13.84 -5.19
C SER A 231 -2.10 -13.47 -6.59
N LYS A 232 -1.37 -12.61 -7.32
CA LYS A 232 -1.71 -12.25 -8.71
C LYS A 232 -1.50 -13.43 -9.68
N LEU A 233 -0.41 -14.17 -9.51
CA LEU A 233 -0.15 -15.37 -10.30
C LEU A 233 -1.24 -16.43 -10.12
N ARG A 234 -1.68 -16.65 -8.87
CA ARG A 234 -2.79 -17.58 -8.59
C ARG A 234 -4.11 -17.11 -9.20
N PHE A 235 -4.39 -15.82 -9.15
CA PHE A 235 -5.57 -15.23 -9.81
C PHE A 235 -5.54 -15.42 -11.33
N LEU A 236 -4.38 -15.24 -11.96
CA LEU A 236 -4.21 -15.45 -13.39
C LEU A 236 -4.26 -16.93 -13.78
N GLY A 237 -3.87 -17.82 -12.87
CA GLY A 237 -3.96 -19.28 -13.04
C GLY A 237 -3.23 -19.76 -14.30
N LYS A 238 -3.94 -20.51 -15.16
CA LYS A 238 -3.39 -21.12 -16.39
C LYS A 238 -2.98 -20.13 -17.48
N ARG A 239 -3.36 -18.84 -17.35
CA ARG A 239 -3.01 -17.80 -18.33
C ARG A 239 -1.52 -17.49 -18.38
N VAL A 240 -0.82 -17.77 -17.29
CA VAL A 240 0.59 -17.42 -17.13
C VAL A 240 1.39 -18.56 -16.52
N ARG A 241 2.67 -18.64 -16.89
CA ARG A 241 3.62 -19.61 -16.36
C ARG A 241 4.84 -18.88 -15.82
N VAL A 242 5.29 -19.18 -14.61
CA VAL A 242 6.53 -18.65 -14.05
C VAL A 242 7.69 -19.46 -14.60
N THR A 243 8.58 -18.81 -15.36
CA THR A 243 9.77 -19.44 -15.97
C THR A 243 11.03 -19.17 -15.17
N GLU A 244 11.15 -17.96 -14.61
CA GLU A 244 12.26 -17.60 -13.72
C GLU A 244 11.75 -17.12 -12.36
N GLY A 245 12.54 -17.29 -11.31
CA GLY A 245 12.18 -16.98 -9.92
C GLY A 245 11.88 -18.27 -9.13
N ALA A 246 12.95 -18.95 -8.68
CA ALA A 246 12.87 -20.30 -8.08
C ALA A 246 11.85 -20.40 -6.94
N VAL A 247 11.79 -19.39 -6.05
CA VAL A 247 10.86 -19.37 -4.91
C VAL A 247 9.39 -19.30 -5.38
N LEU A 248 9.08 -18.38 -6.32
CA LEU A 248 7.72 -18.26 -6.85
C LEU A 248 7.31 -19.48 -7.64
N LYS A 249 8.22 -20.01 -8.47
CA LYS A 249 7.98 -21.24 -9.26
C LYS A 249 7.67 -22.42 -8.35
N LYS A 250 8.47 -22.64 -7.30
CA LYS A 250 8.22 -23.69 -6.30
C LYS A 250 6.86 -23.51 -5.64
N ARG A 251 6.56 -22.31 -5.14
CA ARG A 251 5.31 -22.03 -4.43
C ARG A 251 4.07 -22.13 -5.32
N MET A 252 4.16 -21.75 -6.59
CA MET A 252 3.08 -21.94 -7.56
C MET A 252 2.82 -23.44 -7.79
N ARG A 253 3.89 -24.23 -8.01
CA ARG A 253 3.79 -25.67 -8.17
C ARG A 253 3.17 -26.32 -6.93
N ASP A 254 3.68 -26.03 -5.74
CA ASP A 254 3.17 -26.62 -4.49
C ASP A 254 1.68 -26.26 -4.26
N SER A 255 1.29 -25.02 -4.61
CA SER A 255 -0.11 -24.60 -4.52
C SER A 255 -1.00 -25.33 -5.52
N ALA A 256 -0.53 -25.55 -6.75
CA ALA A 256 -1.26 -26.30 -7.77
C ALA A 256 -1.40 -27.78 -7.38
N MET A 257 -0.33 -28.40 -6.90
CA MET A 257 -0.37 -29.82 -6.44
C MET A 257 -1.34 -30.01 -5.27
N LYS A 258 -1.31 -29.11 -4.28
CA LYS A 258 -2.28 -29.16 -3.16
C LYS A 258 -3.73 -29.02 -3.63
N ALA A 259 -3.98 -28.12 -4.59
CA ALA A 259 -5.31 -27.97 -5.17
C ALA A 259 -5.76 -29.24 -5.90
N LEU A 260 -4.89 -29.83 -6.73
CA LEU A 260 -5.18 -31.09 -7.45
C LEU A 260 -5.44 -32.23 -6.49
N ALA A 261 -4.67 -32.38 -5.42
CA ALA A 261 -4.89 -33.38 -4.39
C ALA A 261 -6.26 -33.26 -3.71
N GLN A 262 -6.72 -32.01 -3.44
CA GLN A 262 -8.04 -31.75 -2.85
C GLN A 262 -9.21 -32.21 -3.76
N TYR A 263 -9.00 -32.21 -5.08
CA TYR A 263 -10.01 -32.66 -6.04
C TYR A 263 -9.81 -34.13 -6.52
N GLY A 264 -8.94 -34.89 -5.86
CA GLY A 264 -8.69 -36.30 -6.18
C GLY A 264 -7.99 -36.53 -7.52
N ALA A 265 -7.40 -35.50 -8.12
CA ALA A 265 -6.70 -35.58 -9.40
C ALA A 265 -5.23 -36.06 -9.27
N LEU A 266 -4.68 -36.08 -8.05
CA LEU A 266 -3.34 -36.59 -7.73
C LEU A 266 -3.39 -37.25 -6.33
N GLU A 267 -2.68 -38.33 -6.13
CA GLU A 267 -2.42 -38.84 -4.79
C GLU A 267 -1.59 -37.81 -3.99
N PRO A 268 -1.91 -37.60 -2.70
CA PRO A 268 -1.11 -36.66 -1.89
C PRO A 268 0.35 -37.14 -1.85
N PRO A 269 1.34 -36.27 -1.96
CA PRO A 269 2.73 -36.64 -1.77
C PRO A 269 2.87 -37.26 -0.37
N ALA A 270 3.49 -38.44 -0.29
CA ALA A 270 3.84 -39.07 0.97
C ALA A 270 4.66 -38.08 1.81
N GLU A 271 4.27 -37.90 3.08
CA GLU A 271 4.94 -37.03 4.05
C GLU A 271 6.41 -37.39 4.30
#